data_d084549c8b11f463a08416678db7d4ec
#
_entry.id   d084549c8b11f463a08416678db7d4ec
#
_cell.length_a   1.000
_cell.length_b   1.000
_cell.length_c   1.000
_cell.angle_alpha   90.00
_cell.angle_beta   90.00
_cell.angle_gamma   90.00
#
_symmetry.space_group_name_H-M   'P 1'
#
loop_
_entity.id
_entity.type
_entity.pdbx_description
1 polymer ?
#
loop_
_entity_poly.entity_id
_entity_poly.type
_entity_poly.pdbx_seq_one_letter_code
_entity_poly.pdbx_strand_id
1 'polypeptide(L)'
;ASQRLDLARGAQLVLIRLGAVDNSFRDSLLGAIEPLFPSGDDLLDRELVILLTHLQSPVLSKKALPLLSKERKKTEADYREILERNRGYGGPIVAMLENQPDLQQFHMAFSMRNLKEGWTVDQRKEFFQWFEKAQTWSGGNSYQKFLINAANDAYSFSNDQERFVLEALGVRKPAALPKTLPEPKGPGKAYTTESLVKLASDKMKGRNFENGKNMYAAARCVICHRFGGDGGATGPDLTQAAGRFAIGDLIDAIVRPSQVISDQYKTMVLQMEDGTVHTGRIVNDVAGKVTMVVDPEDATKTVTVDRKD
;
A
#
# COMPACT_ATOMS: atom_id res chain seq x y z
N ALA A 1 -28.00 -10.92 -12.68
CA ALA A 1 -26.63 -10.72 -12.14
C ALA A 1 -25.70 -10.08 -13.17
N SER A 2 -25.59 -10.61 -14.40
CA SER A 2 -24.67 -10.13 -15.44
C SER A 2 -24.80 -8.62 -15.72
N GLN A 3 -26.00 -8.12 -16.00
CA GLN A 3 -26.22 -6.71 -16.33
C GLN A 3 -25.77 -5.74 -15.22
N ARG A 4 -26.00 -6.08 -13.94
CA ARG A 4 -25.56 -5.25 -12.81
C ARG A 4 -24.04 -5.23 -12.68
N LEU A 5 -23.41 -6.35 -12.95
CA LEU A 5 -21.94 -6.49 -12.97
C LEU A 5 -21.34 -5.60 -14.06
N ASP A 6 -21.92 -5.65 -15.27
CA ASP A 6 -21.44 -4.86 -16.40
C ASP A 6 -21.66 -3.36 -16.16
N LEU A 7 -22.77 -2.96 -15.54
CA LEU A 7 -22.99 -1.57 -15.13
C LEU A 7 -21.99 -1.11 -14.07
N ALA A 8 -21.69 -1.94 -13.07
CA ALA A 8 -20.69 -1.60 -12.05
C ALA A 8 -19.29 -1.40 -12.67
N ARG A 9 -18.88 -2.27 -13.58
CA ARG A 9 -17.62 -2.14 -14.32
C ARG A 9 -17.60 -0.93 -15.23
N GLY A 10 -18.71 -0.66 -15.92
CA GLY A 10 -18.88 0.54 -16.74
C GLY A 10 -18.73 1.82 -15.91
N ALA A 11 -19.35 1.88 -14.74
CA ALA A 11 -19.20 3.01 -13.83
C ALA A 11 -17.74 3.22 -13.37
N GLN A 12 -17.01 2.15 -13.06
CA GLN A 12 -15.58 2.25 -12.73
C GLN A 12 -14.77 2.85 -13.89
N LEU A 13 -15.00 2.39 -15.12
CA LEU A 13 -14.28 2.90 -16.30
C LEU A 13 -14.59 4.38 -16.53
N VAL A 14 -15.84 4.80 -16.30
CA VAL A 14 -16.23 6.22 -16.41
C VAL A 14 -15.51 7.06 -15.36
N LEU A 15 -15.50 6.63 -14.09
CA LEU A 15 -14.83 7.35 -13.01
C LEU A 15 -13.30 7.43 -13.21
N ILE A 16 -12.67 6.37 -13.72
CA ILE A 16 -11.24 6.38 -14.06
C ILE A 16 -10.93 7.42 -15.13
N ARG A 17 -11.81 7.61 -16.12
CA ARG A 17 -11.61 8.55 -17.23
C ARG A 17 -11.97 9.98 -16.89
N LEU A 18 -13.01 10.19 -16.10
CA LEU A 18 -13.46 11.53 -15.69
C LEU A 18 -12.60 12.12 -14.56
N GLY A 19 -11.92 11.25 -13.78
CA GLY A 19 -11.17 11.67 -12.60
C GLY A 19 -12.08 12.02 -11.42
N ALA A 20 -11.70 13.05 -10.67
CA ALA A 20 -12.47 13.47 -9.50
C ALA A 20 -13.84 14.03 -9.92
N VAL A 21 -14.88 13.58 -9.24
CA VAL A 21 -16.27 14.05 -9.45
C VAL A 21 -16.65 15.01 -8.33
N ASP A 22 -17.59 15.92 -8.61
CA ASP A 22 -18.11 16.82 -7.60
C ASP A 22 -18.94 16.08 -6.54
N ASN A 23 -19.13 16.73 -5.39
CA ASN A 23 -19.81 16.12 -4.26
C ASN A 23 -21.27 15.75 -4.56
N SER A 24 -21.99 16.55 -5.34
CA SER A 24 -23.38 16.30 -5.67
C SER A 24 -23.54 15.03 -6.51
N PHE A 25 -22.67 14.87 -7.51
CA PHE A 25 -22.64 13.65 -8.31
C PHE A 25 -22.21 12.43 -7.50
N ARG A 26 -21.17 12.59 -6.65
CA ARG A 26 -20.71 11.54 -5.72
C ARG A 26 -21.87 11.06 -4.84
N ASP A 27 -22.56 11.97 -4.17
CA ASP A 27 -23.62 11.65 -3.22
C ASP A 27 -24.84 11.00 -3.91
N SER A 28 -25.17 11.46 -5.12
CA SER A 28 -26.19 10.82 -5.95
C SER A 28 -25.82 9.39 -6.31
N LEU A 29 -24.56 9.15 -6.70
CA LEU A 29 -24.08 7.84 -7.06
C LEU A 29 -23.99 6.90 -5.84
N LEU A 30 -23.55 7.41 -4.69
CA LEU A 30 -23.58 6.67 -3.42
C LEU A 30 -25.00 6.26 -3.06
N GLY A 31 -25.99 7.17 -3.14
CA GLY A 31 -27.39 6.87 -2.89
C GLY A 31 -27.93 5.73 -3.75
N ALA A 32 -27.45 5.62 -5.00
CA ALA A 32 -27.84 4.54 -5.91
C ALA A 32 -27.11 3.21 -5.63
N ILE A 33 -25.84 3.23 -5.22
CA ILE A 33 -24.98 2.04 -5.13
C ILE A 33 -25.00 1.43 -3.71
N GLU A 34 -25.00 2.23 -2.66
CA GLU A 34 -24.95 1.73 -1.28
C GLU A 34 -26.06 0.73 -0.92
N PRO A 35 -27.33 0.89 -1.38
CA PRO A 35 -28.37 -0.10 -1.13
C PRO A 35 -28.12 -1.45 -1.80
N LEU A 36 -27.29 -1.50 -2.85
CA LEU A 36 -26.99 -2.72 -3.59
C LEU A 36 -25.92 -3.59 -2.91
N PHE A 37 -25.18 -3.04 -1.94
CA PHE A 37 -24.13 -3.77 -1.23
C PHE A 37 -24.55 -4.08 0.22
N PRO A 38 -24.35 -5.31 0.73
CA PRO A 38 -23.92 -6.50 -0.02
C PRO A 38 -25.05 -7.06 -0.89
N SER A 39 -24.73 -7.51 -2.10
CA SER A 39 -25.70 -8.05 -3.06
C SER A 39 -25.98 -9.54 -2.87
N GLY A 40 -25.08 -10.25 -2.20
CA GLY A 40 -25.09 -11.71 -2.07
C GLY A 40 -24.47 -12.43 -3.29
N ASP A 41 -24.05 -11.70 -4.33
CA ASP A 41 -23.26 -12.21 -5.46
C ASP A 41 -21.81 -11.77 -5.29
N ASP A 42 -20.89 -12.71 -5.15
CA ASP A 42 -19.48 -12.45 -4.88
C ASP A 42 -18.80 -11.59 -5.94
N LEU A 43 -19.15 -11.77 -7.22
CA LEU A 43 -18.54 -11.01 -8.31
C LEU A 43 -19.06 -9.56 -8.31
N LEU A 44 -20.36 -9.39 -8.11
CA LEU A 44 -20.94 -8.05 -8.01
C LEU A 44 -20.43 -7.33 -6.77
N ASP A 45 -20.32 -8.02 -5.63
CA ASP A 45 -19.83 -7.44 -4.38
C ASP A 45 -18.37 -6.97 -4.49
N ARG A 46 -17.52 -7.64 -5.30
CA ARG A 46 -16.15 -7.18 -5.61
C ARG A 46 -16.15 -5.84 -6.31
N GLU A 47 -16.97 -5.68 -7.32
CA GLU A 47 -17.04 -4.44 -8.09
C GLU A 47 -17.69 -3.30 -7.27
N LEU A 48 -18.72 -3.62 -6.47
CA LEU A 48 -19.35 -2.64 -5.58
C LEU A 48 -18.40 -2.13 -4.50
N VAL A 49 -17.58 -2.99 -3.89
CA VAL A 49 -16.58 -2.57 -2.91
C VAL A 49 -15.55 -1.63 -3.52
N ILE A 50 -15.09 -1.87 -4.76
CA ILE A 50 -14.18 -0.95 -5.45
C ILE A 50 -14.82 0.42 -5.62
N LEU A 51 -16.05 0.47 -6.13
CA LEU A 51 -16.79 1.72 -6.34
C LEU A 51 -17.04 2.47 -5.04
N LEU A 52 -17.55 1.78 -4.01
CA LEU A 52 -17.86 2.37 -2.71
C LEU A 52 -16.59 2.88 -2.01
N THR A 53 -15.47 2.17 -2.16
CA THR A 53 -14.19 2.66 -1.65
C THR A 53 -13.70 3.89 -2.39
N HIS A 54 -13.78 3.89 -3.72
CA HIS A 54 -13.38 5.05 -4.53
C HIS A 54 -14.22 6.29 -4.18
N LEU A 55 -15.52 6.12 -4.01
CA LEU A 55 -16.45 7.17 -3.63
C LEU A 55 -16.40 7.52 -2.13
N GLN A 56 -15.57 6.86 -1.33
CA GLN A 56 -15.44 7.07 0.12
C GLN A 56 -16.78 6.94 0.84
N SER A 57 -17.50 5.82 0.61
CA SER A 57 -18.81 5.57 1.24
C SER A 57 -18.70 5.50 2.76
N PRO A 58 -19.46 6.34 3.51
CA PRO A 58 -19.40 6.37 4.97
C PRO A 58 -20.00 5.13 5.63
N VAL A 59 -20.71 4.28 4.88
CA VAL A 59 -21.37 3.09 5.42
C VAL A 59 -20.67 1.79 5.02
N LEU A 60 -19.63 1.87 4.16
CA LEU A 60 -18.97 0.68 3.62
C LEU A 60 -18.32 -0.15 4.71
N SER A 61 -17.57 0.45 5.63
CA SER A 61 -16.91 -0.24 6.74
C SER A 61 -17.91 -1.10 7.52
N LYS A 62 -19.02 -0.51 7.94
CA LYS A 62 -20.08 -1.19 8.69
C LYS A 62 -20.70 -2.38 7.94
N LYS A 63 -20.86 -2.26 6.62
CA LYS A 63 -21.47 -3.31 5.79
C LYS A 63 -20.49 -4.42 5.41
N ALA A 64 -19.22 -4.09 5.21
CA ALA A 64 -18.22 -5.02 4.71
C ALA A 64 -17.51 -5.85 5.79
N LEU A 65 -17.29 -5.30 6.99
CA LEU A 65 -16.60 -6.01 8.08
C LEU A 65 -17.24 -7.36 8.43
N PRO A 66 -18.57 -7.49 8.56
CA PRO A 66 -19.20 -8.79 8.80
C PRO A 66 -18.89 -9.83 7.70
N LEU A 67 -18.65 -9.37 6.46
CA LEU A 67 -18.30 -10.26 5.35
C LEU A 67 -16.84 -10.70 5.40
N LEU A 68 -15.94 -9.89 5.98
CA LEU A 68 -14.55 -10.25 6.23
C LEU A 68 -14.42 -11.29 7.36
N SER A 69 -15.36 -11.31 8.29
CA SER A 69 -15.38 -12.27 9.41
C SER A 69 -16.12 -13.57 9.08
N LYS A 70 -16.87 -13.60 7.95
CA LYS A 70 -17.70 -14.75 7.57
C LYS A 70 -16.83 -15.90 7.12
N GLU A 71 -16.94 -17.03 7.82
CA GLU A 71 -16.35 -18.29 7.35
C GLU A 71 -17.06 -18.76 6.09
N ARG A 72 -16.30 -19.01 5.04
CA ARG A 72 -16.81 -19.59 3.80
C ARG A 72 -16.52 -21.08 3.80
N LYS A 73 -17.55 -21.87 3.47
CA LYS A 73 -17.35 -23.29 3.25
C LYS A 73 -16.36 -23.47 2.10
N LYS A 74 -15.21 -24.03 2.42
CA LYS A 74 -14.29 -24.53 1.40
C LYS A 74 -14.96 -25.73 0.73
N THR A 75 -14.89 -25.82 -0.59
CA THR A 75 -15.34 -27.02 -1.32
C THR A 75 -14.50 -28.18 -0.79
N GLU A 76 -15.16 -29.25 -0.30
CA GLU A 76 -14.45 -30.47 0.07
C GLU A 76 -13.77 -31.00 -1.21
N ALA A 77 -12.47 -30.86 -1.28
CA ALA A 77 -11.66 -31.39 -2.35
C ALA A 77 -11.17 -32.78 -1.94
N ASP A 78 -11.29 -33.74 -2.84
CA ASP A 78 -10.72 -35.09 -2.65
C ASP A 78 -9.21 -35.04 -2.91
N TYR A 79 -8.43 -34.99 -1.86
CA TYR A 79 -6.96 -34.98 -1.95
C TYR A 79 -6.31 -36.35 -2.02
N ARG A 80 -7.10 -37.46 -2.06
CA ARG A 80 -6.55 -38.82 -2.03
C ARG A 80 -5.55 -39.06 -3.15
N GLU A 81 -5.84 -38.62 -4.36
CA GLU A 81 -4.93 -38.78 -5.48
C GLU A 81 -3.59 -38.04 -5.28
N ILE A 82 -3.62 -36.85 -4.67
CA ILE A 82 -2.41 -36.08 -4.35
C ILE A 82 -1.58 -36.80 -3.29
N LEU A 83 -2.22 -37.33 -2.26
CA LEU A 83 -1.57 -38.07 -1.19
C LEU A 83 -0.95 -39.38 -1.67
N GLU A 84 -1.65 -40.11 -2.55
CA GLU A 84 -1.18 -41.37 -3.12
C GLU A 84 0.01 -41.18 -4.07
N ARG A 85 -0.06 -40.17 -4.94
CA ARG A 85 1.02 -39.87 -5.90
C ARG A 85 2.28 -39.31 -5.24
N ASN A 86 2.15 -38.64 -4.11
CA ASN A 86 3.23 -37.86 -3.48
C ASN A 86 3.39 -38.23 -2.00
N ARG A 87 3.70 -39.47 -1.67
CA ARG A 87 3.79 -39.97 -0.29
C ARG A 87 4.72 -39.15 0.63
N GLY A 88 5.76 -38.49 0.08
CA GLY A 88 6.66 -37.63 0.85
C GLY A 88 6.24 -36.15 0.95
N TYR A 89 5.49 -35.64 -0.04
CA TYR A 89 5.13 -34.23 -0.16
C TYR A 89 3.62 -33.95 -0.15
N GLY A 90 2.80 -35.01 -0.23
CA GLY A 90 1.34 -34.86 -0.33
C GLY A 90 0.73 -34.20 0.89
N GLY A 91 1.19 -34.54 2.09
CA GLY A 91 0.71 -33.93 3.33
C GLY A 91 0.92 -32.40 3.38
N PRO A 92 2.14 -31.88 3.18
CA PRO A 92 2.40 -30.46 3.08
C PRO A 92 1.61 -29.76 1.98
N ILE A 93 1.42 -30.37 0.82
CA ILE A 93 0.61 -29.80 -0.28
C ILE A 93 -0.86 -29.70 0.13
N VAL A 94 -1.42 -30.75 0.73
CA VAL A 94 -2.81 -30.72 1.24
C VAL A 94 -2.97 -29.65 2.31
N ALA A 95 -2.08 -29.55 3.29
CA ALA A 95 -2.12 -28.52 4.32
C ALA A 95 -2.06 -27.10 3.71
N MET A 96 -1.26 -26.90 2.67
CA MET A 96 -1.21 -25.63 1.94
C MET A 96 -2.55 -25.35 1.22
N LEU A 97 -3.15 -26.34 0.56
CA LEU A 97 -4.43 -26.20 -0.13
C LEU A 97 -5.60 -25.95 0.83
N GLU A 98 -5.59 -26.61 1.97
CA GLU A 98 -6.60 -26.41 3.02
C GLU A 98 -6.51 -25.04 3.70
N ASN A 99 -5.32 -24.44 3.73
CA ASN A 99 -5.08 -23.12 4.31
C ASN A 99 -4.95 -22.00 3.28
N GLN A 100 -5.54 -22.16 2.10
CA GLN A 100 -5.51 -21.10 1.06
C GLN A 100 -6.25 -19.84 1.51
N PRO A 101 -5.81 -18.65 1.04
CA PRO A 101 -6.50 -17.39 1.27
C PRO A 101 -7.96 -17.41 0.79
N ASP A 102 -8.85 -16.82 1.58
CA ASP A 102 -10.19 -16.49 1.10
C ASP A 102 -10.09 -15.31 0.12
N LEU A 103 -10.20 -15.62 -1.16
CA LEU A 103 -10.03 -14.62 -2.23
C LEU A 103 -11.09 -13.52 -2.21
N GLN A 104 -12.28 -13.79 -1.68
CA GLN A 104 -13.32 -12.78 -1.57
C GLN A 104 -13.02 -11.80 -0.45
N GLN A 105 -12.68 -12.32 0.74
CA GLN A 105 -12.28 -11.48 1.86
C GLN A 105 -11.03 -10.66 1.50
N PHE A 106 -10.06 -11.31 0.84
CA PHE A 106 -8.84 -10.66 0.39
C PHE A 106 -9.13 -9.49 -0.56
N HIS A 107 -9.97 -9.70 -1.56
CA HIS A 107 -10.34 -8.66 -2.52
C HIS A 107 -11.03 -7.48 -1.84
N MET A 108 -11.96 -7.76 -0.92
CA MET A 108 -12.68 -6.74 -0.17
C MET A 108 -11.72 -5.93 0.71
N ALA A 109 -10.92 -6.59 1.53
CA ALA A 109 -9.98 -5.90 2.42
C ALA A 109 -8.92 -5.12 1.63
N PHE A 110 -8.41 -5.68 0.53
CA PHE A 110 -7.47 -4.99 -0.34
C PHE A 110 -8.07 -3.74 -0.96
N SER A 111 -9.32 -3.78 -1.40
CA SER A 111 -10.01 -2.61 -1.93
C SER A 111 -10.23 -1.57 -0.82
N MET A 112 -10.73 -1.99 0.34
CA MET A 112 -11.03 -1.11 1.49
C MET A 112 -9.80 -0.46 2.14
N ARG A 113 -8.57 -0.91 1.83
CA ARG A 113 -7.36 -0.26 2.36
C ARG A 113 -7.27 1.23 2.01
N ASN A 114 -7.94 1.64 0.94
CA ASN A 114 -7.99 3.03 0.48
C ASN A 114 -9.20 3.82 1.05
N LEU A 115 -10.03 3.18 1.87
CA LEU A 115 -11.16 3.84 2.50
C LEU A 115 -10.66 4.69 3.68
N LYS A 116 -10.89 5.99 3.61
CA LYS A 116 -10.46 6.97 4.62
C LYS A 116 -11.58 7.29 5.60
N GLU A 117 -12.81 7.38 5.09
CA GLU A 117 -13.99 7.85 5.81
C GLU A 117 -14.89 6.69 6.30
N GLY A 118 -15.81 7.00 7.21
CA GLY A 118 -16.85 6.06 7.65
C GLY A 118 -16.35 4.97 8.60
N TRP A 119 -15.23 5.17 9.28
CA TRP A 119 -14.71 4.25 10.28
C TRP A 119 -15.02 4.69 11.71
N THR A 120 -15.35 3.75 12.57
CA THR A 120 -15.16 3.90 14.02
C THR A 120 -13.80 3.29 14.41
N VAL A 121 -13.31 3.64 15.60
CA VAL A 121 -12.05 3.07 16.13
C VAL A 121 -12.14 1.54 16.25
N ASP A 122 -13.29 1.02 16.71
CA ASP A 122 -13.51 -0.43 16.83
C ASP A 122 -13.51 -1.11 15.45
N GLN A 123 -14.13 -0.50 14.44
CA GLN A 123 -14.10 -1.01 13.08
C GLN A 123 -12.70 -1.00 12.47
N ARG A 124 -11.90 0.03 12.72
CA ARG A 124 -10.48 0.05 12.33
C ARG A 124 -9.71 -1.09 12.99
N LYS A 125 -9.91 -1.29 14.29
CA LYS A 125 -9.30 -2.41 15.02
C LYS A 125 -9.66 -3.77 14.40
N GLU A 126 -10.96 -4.02 14.17
CA GLU A 126 -11.44 -5.26 13.54
C GLU A 126 -10.82 -5.46 12.15
N PHE A 127 -10.74 -4.40 11.36
CA PHE A 127 -10.13 -4.42 10.04
C PHE A 127 -8.64 -4.80 10.09
N PHE A 128 -7.87 -4.26 11.03
CA PHE A 128 -6.47 -4.63 11.20
C PHE A 128 -6.27 -6.04 11.75
N GLN A 129 -7.15 -6.49 12.64
CA GLN A 129 -7.15 -7.89 13.11
C GLN A 129 -7.41 -8.88 11.97
N TRP A 130 -8.23 -8.50 10.98
CA TRP A 130 -8.37 -9.29 9.77
C TRP A 130 -7.03 -9.47 9.03
N PHE A 131 -6.21 -8.44 8.90
CA PHE A 131 -4.88 -8.58 8.29
C PHE A 131 -3.98 -9.56 9.06
N GLU A 132 -4.03 -9.56 10.38
CA GLU A 132 -3.28 -10.51 11.21
C GLU A 132 -3.76 -11.95 10.95
N LYS A 133 -5.08 -12.16 10.93
CA LYS A 133 -5.68 -13.45 10.58
C LYS A 133 -5.24 -13.89 9.17
N ALA A 134 -5.32 -13.01 8.20
CA ALA A 134 -4.98 -13.32 6.81
C ALA A 134 -3.50 -13.71 6.62
N GLN A 135 -2.58 -13.24 7.48
CA GLN A 135 -1.18 -13.64 7.45
C GLN A 135 -0.96 -15.12 7.82
N THR A 136 -1.93 -15.77 8.46
CA THR A 136 -1.86 -17.20 8.77
C THR A 136 -2.15 -18.11 7.59
N TRP A 137 -2.69 -17.56 6.50
CA TRP A 137 -3.04 -18.32 5.30
C TRP A 137 -1.81 -18.65 4.44
N SER A 138 -1.88 -19.80 3.77
CA SER A 138 -0.83 -20.29 2.87
C SER A 138 -0.96 -19.65 1.48
N GLY A 139 -0.43 -18.44 1.35
CA GLY A 139 -0.30 -17.76 0.05
C GLY A 139 1.04 -18.05 -0.62
N GLY A 140 1.25 -17.53 -1.83
CA GLY A 140 2.55 -17.60 -2.51
C GLY A 140 3.64 -16.76 -1.81
N ASN A 141 4.88 -16.86 -2.27
CA ASN A 141 6.06 -16.25 -1.63
C ASN A 141 5.93 -14.74 -1.35
N SER A 142 5.17 -14.01 -2.14
CA SER A 142 4.95 -12.57 -1.97
C SER A 142 3.72 -12.23 -1.14
N TYR A 143 2.90 -13.20 -0.76
CA TYR A 143 1.59 -12.99 -0.17
C TYR A 143 1.65 -12.20 1.16
N GLN A 144 2.49 -12.63 2.09
CA GLN A 144 2.62 -11.96 3.38
C GLN A 144 3.13 -10.52 3.25
N LYS A 145 4.12 -10.30 2.37
CA LYS A 145 4.64 -8.95 2.10
C LYS A 145 3.57 -8.05 1.49
N PHE A 146 2.75 -8.62 0.61
CA PHE A 146 1.63 -7.90 0.02
C PHE A 146 0.59 -7.50 1.09
N LEU A 147 0.23 -8.39 2.01
CA LEU A 147 -0.66 -8.09 3.13
C LEU A 147 -0.10 -6.99 4.04
N ILE A 148 1.19 -7.07 4.38
CA ILE A 148 1.87 -6.04 5.18
C ILE A 148 1.79 -4.69 4.49
N ASN A 149 2.05 -4.62 3.19
CA ASN A 149 1.95 -3.38 2.43
C ASN A 149 0.51 -2.84 2.40
N ALA A 150 -0.47 -3.70 2.13
CA ALA A 150 -1.87 -3.30 2.15
C ALA A 150 -2.32 -2.78 3.52
N ALA A 151 -1.87 -3.41 4.61
CA ALA A 151 -2.12 -2.94 5.97
C ALA A 151 -1.42 -1.60 6.25
N ASN A 152 -0.19 -1.38 5.72
CA ASN A 152 0.51 -0.10 5.84
C ASN A 152 -0.23 1.01 5.09
N ASP A 153 -0.74 0.72 3.88
CA ASP A 153 -1.55 1.67 3.13
C ASP A 153 -2.80 2.08 3.93
N ALA A 154 -3.53 1.09 4.46
CA ALA A 154 -4.70 1.33 5.30
C ALA A 154 -4.37 2.16 6.55
N TYR A 155 -3.23 1.88 7.21
CA TYR A 155 -2.78 2.61 8.39
C TYR A 155 -2.42 4.06 8.07
N SER A 156 -1.89 4.34 6.89
CA SER A 156 -1.56 5.71 6.49
C SER A 156 -2.78 6.63 6.43
N PHE A 157 -3.98 6.07 6.28
CA PHE A 157 -5.25 6.80 6.27
C PHE A 157 -5.98 6.83 7.63
N SER A 158 -5.44 6.18 8.65
CA SER A 158 -5.99 6.26 10.01
C SER A 158 -5.70 7.64 10.61
N ASN A 159 -6.67 8.19 11.35
CA ASN A 159 -6.47 9.43 12.11
C ASN A 159 -5.64 9.18 13.40
N ASP A 160 -5.24 10.24 14.09
CA ASP A 160 -4.35 10.14 15.25
C ASP A 160 -4.95 9.32 16.40
N GLN A 161 -6.27 9.42 16.63
CA GLN A 161 -6.95 8.65 17.65
C GLN A 161 -6.99 7.15 17.28
N GLU A 162 -7.29 6.84 16.04
CA GLU A 162 -7.25 5.46 15.53
C GLU A 162 -5.85 4.87 15.65
N ARG A 163 -4.82 5.61 15.25
CA ARG A 163 -3.41 5.19 15.37
C ARG A 163 -3.03 4.92 16.82
N PHE A 164 -3.36 5.84 17.71
CA PHE A 164 -3.09 5.68 19.15
C PHE A 164 -3.71 4.38 19.70
N VAL A 165 -4.98 4.09 19.39
CA VAL A 165 -5.65 2.87 19.85
C VAL A 165 -5.02 1.63 19.20
N LEU A 166 -4.74 1.64 17.90
CA LEU A 166 -4.13 0.52 17.19
C LEU A 166 -2.74 0.19 17.74
N GLU A 167 -1.94 1.19 18.06
CA GLU A 167 -0.61 1.04 18.64
C GLU A 167 -0.67 0.61 20.11
N ALA A 168 -1.53 1.25 20.92
CA ALA A 168 -1.69 0.94 22.33
C ALA A 168 -2.16 -0.52 22.56
N LEU A 169 -2.98 -1.04 21.66
CA LEU A 169 -3.46 -2.42 21.69
C LEU A 169 -2.48 -3.42 21.04
N GLY A 170 -1.36 -2.94 20.51
CA GLY A 170 -0.38 -3.76 19.80
C GLY A 170 -0.90 -4.38 18.50
N VAL A 171 -2.07 -3.96 18.03
CA VAL A 171 -2.67 -4.39 16.75
C VAL A 171 -1.83 -3.92 15.57
N ARG A 172 -1.15 -2.80 15.74
CA ARG A 172 -0.25 -2.27 14.74
C ARG A 172 1.02 -1.73 15.37
N LYS A 173 2.15 -2.27 14.95
CA LYS A 173 3.45 -1.67 15.25
C LYS A 173 3.96 -0.99 13.99
N PRO A 174 4.33 0.31 14.05
CA PRO A 174 5.05 0.94 12.94
C PRO A 174 6.28 0.08 12.62
N ALA A 175 6.59 -0.07 11.33
CA ALA A 175 7.83 -0.73 10.93
C ALA A 175 8.99 0.04 11.57
N ALA A 176 9.61 -0.53 12.59
CA ALA A 176 10.75 0.10 13.24
C ALA A 176 11.91 0.12 12.23
N LEU A 177 12.32 1.32 11.87
CA LEU A 177 13.62 1.47 11.21
C LEU A 177 14.70 0.93 12.16
N PRO A 178 15.77 0.31 11.63
CA PRO A 178 16.87 -0.14 12.46
C PRO A 178 17.34 1.02 13.35
N LYS A 179 17.45 0.79 14.66
CA LYS A 179 17.88 1.83 15.62
C LYS A 179 19.26 2.39 15.28
N THR A 180 20.08 1.58 14.67
CA THR A 180 21.42 1.95 14.18
C THR A 180 21.55 1.49 12.74
N LEU A 181 21.84 2.42 11.84
CA LEU A 181 22.19 2.11 10.47
C LEU A 181 23.71 1.89 10.38
N PRO A 182 24.17 0.94 9.55
CA PRO A 182 25.62 0.78 9.33
C PRO A 182 26.19 2.07 8.72
N GLU A 183 27.39 2.45 9.14
CA GLU A 183 28.08 3.60 8.60
C GLU A 183 28.82 3.25 7.29
N PRO A 184 28.81 4.15 6.29
CA PRO A 184 29.57 3.96 5.07
C PRO A 184 31.07 4.02 5.38
N LYS A 185 31.85 3.13 4.76
CA LYS A 185 33.30 3.06 4.96
C LYS A 185 34.07 3.84 3.88
N GLY A 186 35.11 4.51 4.31
CA GLY A 186 36.13 5.15 3.46
C GLY A 186 35.78 6.56 3.05
N PRO A 187 36.71 7.23 2.35
CA PRO A 187 36.43 8.49 1.69
C PRO A 187 35.47 8.24 0.54
N GLY A 188 34.42 9.09 0.40
CA GLY A 188 33.56 9.07 -0.75
C GLY A 188 34.32 9.35 -2.04
N LYS A 189 33.83 8.84 -3.15
CA LYS A 189 34.35 9.13 -4.48
C LYS A 189 33.22 9.72 -5.32
N ALA A 190 33.50 10.82 -6.00
CA ALA A 190 32.59 11.38 -6.98
C ALA A 190 32.55 10.46 -8.23
N TYR A 191 31.36 10.02 -8.57
CA TYR A 191 31.11 9.23 -9.78
C TYR A 191 30.19 10.02 -10.73
N THR A 192 30.42 9.82 -12.03
CA THR A 192 29.45 10.25 -13.06
C THR A 192 28.52 9.08 -13.40
N THR A 193 27.37 9.37 -13.99
CA THR A 193 26.42 8.35 -14.46
C THR A 193 27.13 7.37 -15.41
N GLU A 194 27.93 7.87 -16.36
CA GLU A 194 28.64 7.06 -17.37
C GLU A 194 29.64 6.11 -16.71
N SER A 195 30.40 6.61 -15.72
CA SER A 195 31.39 5.80 -15.01
C SER A 195 30.75 4.68 -14.19
N LEU A 196 29.60 4.94 -13.58
CA LEU A 196 28.86 3.94 -12.82
C LEU A 196 28.14 2.93 -13.72
N VAL A 197 27.60 3.36 -14.87
CA VAL A 197 27.00 2.45 -15.86
C VAL A 197 28.03 1.46 -16.35
N LYS A 198 29.23 1.94 -16.71
CA LYS A 198 30.34 1.07 -17.11
C LYS A 198 30.74 0.08 -16.01
N LEU A 199 30.88 0.57 -14.78
CA LEU A 199 31.23 -0.27 -13.63
C LEU A 199 30.13 -1.32 -13.35
N ALA A 200 28.86 -0.95 -13.47
CA ALA A 200 27.74 -1.87 -13.29
C ALA A 200 27.72 -2.95 -14.37
N SER A 201 27.91 -2.57 -15.65
CA SER A 201 27.94 -3.52 -16.77
C SER A 201 29.01 -4.60 -16.57
N ASP A 202 30.18 -4.21 -16.08
CA ASP A 202 31.31 -5.13 -15.88
C ASP A 202 31.13 -6.02 -14.63
N LYS A 203 30.37 -5.58 -13.62
CA LYS A 203 30.34 -6.20 -12.29
C LYS A 203 28.94 -6.64 -11.81
N MET A 204 27.98 -6.82 -12.71
CA MET A 204 26.62 -7.26 -12.31
C MET A 204 26.54 -8.73 -11.89
N LYS A 205 27.50 -9.57 -12.28
CA LYS A 205 27.54 -10.99 -11.89
C LYS A 205 28.22 -11.18 -10.53
N GLY A 206 27.79 -12.20 -9.78
CA GLY A 206 28.42 -12.57 -8.49
C GLY A 206 28.14 -11.59 -7.35
N ARG A 207 27.05 -10.82 -7.40
CA ARG A 207 26.64 -9.90 -6.34
C ARG A 207 26.17 -10.63 -5.09
N ASN A 208 26.49 -10.06 -3.94
CA ASN A 208 26.01 -10.53 -2.65
C ASN A 208 24.83 -9.68 -2.20
N PHE A 209 23.66 -10.31 -2.06
CA PHE A 209 22.41 -9.63 -1.70
C PHE A 209 22.48 -9.00 -0.31
N GLU A 210 23.00 -9.73 0.69
CA GLU A 210 23.09 -9.22 2.06
C GLU A 210 24.02 -8.01 2.17
N ASN A 211 25.17 -8.06 1.46
CA ASN A 211 26.04 -6.90 1.39
C ASN A 211 25.34 -5.71 0.69
N GLY A 212 24.58 -5.97 -0.37
CA GLY A 212 23.78 -4.93 -1.04
C GLY A 212 22.73 -4.31 -0.09
N LYS A 213 22.05 -5.13 0.71
CA LYS A 213 21.09 -4.67 1.73
C LYS A 213 21.79 -3.79 2.79
N ASN A 214 22.97 -4.20 3.24
CA ASN A 214 23.77 -3.41 4.18
C ASN A 214 24.21 -2.07 3.58
N MET A 215 24.62 -2.04 2.29
CA MET A 215 24.99 -0.80 1.62
C MET A 215 23.80 0.13 1.38
N TYR A 216 22.63 -0.42 1.05
CA TYR A 216 21.36 0.31 0.96
C TYR A 216 20.99 0.99 2.27
N ALA A 217 21.22 0.30 3.40
CA ALA A 217 21.01 0.86 4.73
C ALA A 217 22.09 1.91 5.08
N ALA A 218 23.39 1.63 4.79
CA ALA A 218 24.50 2.55 5.05
C ALA A 218 24.37 3.85 4.26
N ALA A 219 23.87 3.79 3.03
CA ALA A 219 23.57 4.95 2.21
C ALA A 219 22.25 5.66 2.62
N ARG A 220 21.60 5.23 3.71
CA ARG A 220 20.35 5.76 4.27
C ARG A 220 19.13 5.66 3.33
N CYS A 221 19.21 4.94 2.22
CA CYS A 221 18.12 4.79 1.26
C CYS A 221 16.88 4.15 1.92
N VAL A 222 17.10 3.22 2.86
CA VAL A 222 16.07 2.50 3.62
C VAL A 222 15.16 3.43 4.44
N ILE A 223 15.61 4.63 4.79
CA ILE A 223 14.83 5.59 5.59
C ILE A 223 13.60 6.06 4.82
N CYS A 224 13.78 6.39 3.54
CA CYS A 224 12.73 6.91 2.69
C CYS A 224 12.10 5.84 1.80
N HIS A 225 12.91 4.91 1.31
CA HIS A 225 12.50 3.92 0.33
C HIS A 225 12.26 2.55 0.93
N ARG A 226 11.20 1.91 0.48
CA ARG A 226 10.87 0.52 0.81
C ARG A 226 11.47 -0.41 -0.24
N PHE A 227 11.98 -1.57 0.20
CA PHE A 227 12.39 -2.67 -0.65
C PHE A 227 11.98 -4.01 -0.02
N GLY A 228 11.21 -4.80 -0.73
CA GLY A 228 10.76 -6.11 -0.25
C GLY A 228 9.92 -6.05 1.03
N GLY A 229 9.24 -4.95 1.30
CA GLY A 229 8.43 -4.72 2.49
C GLY A 229 9.18 -4.01 3.63
N ASP A 230 10.52 -3.94 3.60
CA ASP A 230 11.35 -3.27 4.60
C ASP A 230 11.65 -1.83 4.17
N GLY A 231 11.62 -0.88 5.10
CA GLY A 231 12.01 0.52 4.87
C GLY A 231 10.87 1.52 4.97
N GLY A 232 11.21 2.79 4.74
CA GLY A 232 10.31 3.93 4.84
C GLY A 232 9.25 4.02 3.74
N ALA A 233 8.36 4.99 3.85
CA ALA A 233 7.24 5.20 2.93
C ALA A 233 7.20 6.63 2.34
N THR A 234 8.19 7.47 2.64
CA THR A 234 8.23 8.84 2.12
C THR A 234 8.70 8.90 0.67
N GLY A 235 9.53 7.95 0.25
CA GLY A 235 9.93 7.73 -1.13
C GLY A 235 9.19 6.57 -1.80
N PRO A 236 9.37 6.37 -3.14
CA PRO A 236 8.76 5.25 -3.85
C PRO A 236 9.27 3.88 -3.37
N ASP A 237 8.40 2.88 -3.45
CA ASP A 237 8.77 1.48 -3.26
C ASP A 237 9.65 1.01 -4.42
N LEU A 238 10.86 0.52 -4.10
CA LEU A 238 11.86 0.08 -5.07
C LEU A 238 11.85 -1.43 -5.35
N THR A 239 10.91 -2.17 -4.75
CA THR A 239 10.85 -3.65 -4.89
C THR A 239 10.80 -4.10 -6.34
N GLN A 240 10.12 -3.36 -7.20
CA GLN A 240 9.98 -3.66 -8.62
C GLN A 240 10.79 -2.74 -9.53
N ALA A 241 11.71 -1.92 -8.97
CA ALA A 241 12.43 -0.92 -9.74
C ALA A 241 13.26 -1.54 -10.88
N ALA A 242 13.94 -2.66 -10.63
CA ALA A 242 14.78 -3.33 -11.63
C ALA A 242 13.98 -3.94 -12.81
N GLY A 243 12.68 -4.19 -12.64
CA GLY A 243 11.81 -4.65 -13.73
C GLY A 243 11.17 -3.51 -14.55
N ARG A 244 11.34 -2.26 -14.09
CA ARG A 244 10.68 -1.07 -14.69
C ARG A 244 11.65 -0.10 -15.32
N PHE A 245 12.89 -0.06 -14.85
CA PHE A 245 13.90 0.93 -15.25
C PHE A 245 15.16 0.23 -15.72
N ALA A 246 15.81 0.78 -16.73
CA ALA A 246 17.13 0.35 -17.13
C ALA A 246 18.16 0.73 -16.05
N ILE A 247 19.30 0.02 -16.02
CA ILE A 247 20.36 0.29 -15.04
C ILE A 247 20.88 1.73 -15.12
N GLY A 248 20.94 2.29 -16.32
CA GLY A 248 21.35 3.68 -16.54
C GLY A 248 20.42 4.67 -15.88
N ASP A 249 19.08 4.45 -15.98
CA ASP A 249 18.06 5.31 -15.37
C ASP A 249 18.12 5.26 -13.84
N LEU A 250 18.32 4.06 -13.27
CA LEU A 250 18.48 3.89 -11.82
C LEU A 250 19.74 4.59 -11.30
N ILE A 251 20.86 4.46 -12.03
CA ILE A 251 22.10 5.13 -11.67
C ILE A 251 21.94 6.64 -11.78
N ASP A 252 21.29 7.12 -12.83
CA ASP A 252 21.07 8.54 -13.04
C ASP A 252 20.17 9.15 -11.94
N ALA A 253 19.13 8.44 -11.53
CA ALA A 253 18.27 8.84 -10.42
C ALA A 253 19.03 8.93 -9.07
N ILE A 254 20.14 8.20 -8.90
CA ILE A 254 20.99 8.28 -7.70
C ILE A 254 21.99 9.43 -7.82
N VAL A 255 22.63 9.60 -8.98
CA VAL A 255 23.69 10.59 -9.21
C VAL A 255 23.10 12.00 -9.40
N ARG A 256 21.95 12.09 -10.05
CA ARG A 256 21.25 13.34 -10.38
C ARG A 256 19.79 13.31 -9.93
N PRO A 257 19.52 13.16 -8.62
CA PRO A 257 18.18 12.85 -8.10
C PRO A 257 17.11 13.92 -8.42
N SER A 258 17.52 15.15 -8.66
CA SER A 258 16.60 16.26 -8.96
C SER A 258 16.32 16.45 -10.46
N GLN A 259 16.97 15.67 -11.34
CA GLN A 259 16.81 15.87 -12.79
C GLN A 259 15.44 15.39 -13.29
N VAL A 260 14.95 14.26 -12.77
CA VAL A 260 13.63 13.73 -13.09
C VAL A 260 12.97 13.27 -11.79
N ILE A 261 11.97 14.02 -11.35
CA ILE A 261 11.20 13.70 -10.15
C ILE A 261 9.74 13.51 -10.57
N SER A 262 9.15 12.36 -10.22
CA SER A 262 7.71 12.13 -10.40
C SER A 262 6.92 13.13 -9.56
N ASP A 263 5.85 13.69 -10.13
CA ASP A 263 5.05 14.76 -9.51
C ASP A 263 4.55 14.40 -8.11
N GLN A 264 4.23 13.15 -7.87
CA GLN A 264 3.79 12.67 -6.56
C GLN A 264 4.88 12.68 -5.47
N TYR A 265 6.16 12.88 -5.83
CA TYR A 265 7.29 12.93 -4.90
C TYR A 265 8.02 14.28 -4.89
N LYS A 266 7.55 15.24 -5.68
CA LYS A 266 8.12 16.59 -5.68
C LYS A 266 7.96 17.25 -4.31
N THR A 267 9.05 17.84 -3.84
CA THR A 267 9.04 18.73 -2.69
C THR A 267 8.62 20.13 -3.14
N MET A 268 7.72 20.73 -2.40
CA MET A 268 7.23 22.08 -2.60
C MET A 268 7.64 22.96 -1.43
N VAL A 269 7.78 24.24 -1.70
CA VAL A 269 7.99 25.28 -0.68
C VAL A 269 6.74 26.13 -0.65
N LEU A 270 6.13 26.22 0.53
CA LEU A 270 5.01 27.11 0.81
C LEU A 270 5.53 28.25 1.69
N GLN A 271 5.36 29.48 1.24
CA GLN A 271 5.65 30.69 2.02
C GLN A 271 4.33 31.30 2.45
N MET A 272 4.14 31.41 3.75
CA MET A 272 2.94 31.96 4.36
C MET A 272 3.02 33.49 4.43
N GLU A 273 1.86 34.17 4.57
CA GLU A 273 1.81 35.63 4.70
C GLU A 273 2.56 36.17 5.93
N ASP A 274 2.62 35.38 7.02
CA ASP A 274 3.37 35.69 8.22
C ASP A 274 4.89 35.52 8.10
N GLY A 275 5.37 35.08 6.92
CA GLY A 275 6.77 34.81 6.63
C GLY A 275 7.22 33.39 6.99
N THR A 276 6.36 32.56 7.57
CA THR A 276 6.68 31.16 7.85
C THR A 276 6.87 30.40 6.54
N VAL A 277 7.88 29.52 6.49
CA VAL A 277 8.17 28.70 5.31
C VAL A 277 8.03 27.23 5.67
N HIS A 278 7.18 26.53 4.95
CA HIS A 278 7.04 25.07 5.02
C HIS A 278 7.62 24.45 3.77
N THR A 279 8.51 23.48 3.95
CA THR A 279 9.08 22.69 2.86
C THR A 279 8.68 21.23 3.02
N GLY A 280 8.10 20.65 2.00
CA GLY A 280 7.64 19.26 2.10
C GLY A 280 6.91 18.79 0.85
N ARG A 281 6.40 17.58 0.92
CA ARG A 281 5.60 16.99 -0.16
C ARG A 281 4.12 17.18 0.13
N ILE A 282 3.39 17.78 -0.81
CA ILE A 282 1.94 17.89 -0.72
C ILE A 282 1.32 16.49 -0.86
N VAL A 283 0.50 16.14 0.12
CA VAL A 283 -0.21 14.85 0.16
C VAL A 283 -1.72 15.02 0.05
N ASN A 284 -2.21 16.23 0.32
CA ASN A 284 -3.62 16.56 0.16
C ASN A 284 -3.77 18.05 -0.18
N ASP A 285 -4.70 18.38 -1.08
CA ASP A 285 -5.01 19.74 -1.48
C ASP A 285 -6.51 19.82 -1.80
N VAL A 286 -7.30 20.02 -0.78
CA VAL A 286 -8.78 19.96 -0.86
C VAL A 286 -9.39 21.08 -0.03
N ALA A 287 -10.46 21.67 -0.56
CA ALA A 287 -11.27 22.69 0.11
C ALA A 287 -10.47 23.91 0.62
N GLY A 288 -9.43 24.31 -0.13
CA GLY A 288 -8.59 25.45 0.24
C GLY A 288 -7.57 25.14 1.34
N LYS A 289 -7.42 23.88 1.74
CA LYS A 289 -6.41 23.43 2.69
C LYS A 289 -5.37 22.56 2.01
N VAL A 290 -4.10 22.87 2.26
CA VAL A 290 -2.96 22.11 1.78
C VAL A 290 -2.33 21.37 2.94
N THR A 291 -2.24 20.04 2.85
CA THR A 291 -1.52 19.19 3.80
C THR A 291 -0.25 18.68 3.15
N MET A 292 0.88 18.89 3.83
CA MET A 292 2.17 18.43 3.36
C MET A 292 2.92 17.61 4.43
N VAL A 293 3.67 16.61 3.99
CA VAL A 293 4.65 15.90 4.80
C VAL A 293 5.92 16.76 4.83
N VAL A 294 6.31 17.21 6.03
CA VAL A 294 7.45 18.12 6.23
C VAL A 294 8.72 17.42 6.69
N ASP A 295 8.63 16.16 7.10
CA ASP A 295 9.78 15.36 7.50
C ASP A 295 10.01 14.24 6.46
N PRO A 296 11.14 14.25 5.72
CA PRO A 296 11.41 13.23 4.73
C PRO A 296 11.65 11.83 5.32
N GLU A 297 11.94 11.73 6.61
CA GLU A 297 12.18 10.47 7.31
C GLU A 297 10.93 9.92 8.01
N ASP A 298 9.90 10.76 8.20
CA ASP A 298 8.67 10.40 8.92
C ASP A 298 7.42 10.89 8.18
N ALA A 299 6.78 10.01 7.45
CA ALA A 299 5.57 10.31 6.68
C ALA A 299 4.36 10.73 7.54
N THR A 300 4.42 10.54 8.87
CA THR A 300 3.34 10.93 9.78
C THR A 300 3.43 12.40 10.21
N LYS A 301 4.57 13.02 10.03
CA LYS A 301 4.76 14.45 10.35
C LYS A 301 4.21 15.31 9.23
N THR A 302 3.04 15.84 9.45
CA THR A 302 2.33 16.68 8.51
C THR A 302 2.04 18.06 9.06
N VAL A 303 2.00 19.04 8.16
CA VAL A 303 1.47 20.39 8.41
C VAL A 303 0.31 20.62 7.47
N THR A 304 -0.78 21.20 7.99
CA THR A 304 -1.93 21.64 7.18
C THR A 304 -2.05 23.15 7.28
N VAL A 305 -2.07 23.82 6.15
CA VAL A 305 -2.19 25.28 6.03
C VAL A 305 -3.39 25.65 5.16
N ASP A 306 -3.98 26.80 5.41
CA ASP A 306 -4.99 27.37 4.53
C ASP A 306 -4.32 28.05 3.33
N ARG A 307 -4.90 27.94 2.13
CA ARG A 307 -4.41 28.61 0.92
C ARG A 307 -4.55 30.15 0.96
N LYS A 308 -5.30 30.66 1.94
CA LYS A 308 -5.52 32.08 2.13
C LYS A 308 -4.43 32.74 2.97
N ASP A 309 -3.68 31.97 3.69
CA ASP A 309 -2.57 32.39 4.55
C ASP A 309 -1.24 32.29 3.78
#